data_3aee01c20c36d6b4787264fdf0072367
#
_entry.id   3aee01c20c36d6b4787264fdf0072367
#
_cell.length_a   1.000
_cell.length_b   1.000
_cell.length_c   1.000
_cell.angle_alpha   90.00
_cell.angle_beta   90.00
_cell.angle_gamma   90.00
#
_symmetry.space_group_name_H-M   'P 1'
#
loop_
_entity.id
_entity.type
_entity.pdbx_description
1 polymer ?
#
loop_
_entity_poly.entity_id
_entity_poly.type
_entity_poly.pdbx_seq_one_letter_code
_entity_poly.pdbx_strand_id
1 'polypeptide(L)'
;RRFFVKKIGMIVSDRLVSSFDDIMDYSFTANFENELDRVANGELKWKDVLDSYYAAFQQDLLNAMDEETGMLPNLPTLTNINCPDCKKSKLTIRNASNGVFLGCAGYSLLGDEQCKKTLNLISGDEAVSIDDQEEAQNLITKHRCSKCDLSMDNYLLDENHKLHVCSNNPDCDGFDVEEGAFKIRGYDGPTLSCHKCGSEMQLKTGRFGKYFGCMNDNCGTTRALQRNGEPKPIVMEPIVTEIACIKFEDFYLLRDSMKGLFLAASKYPKNRETR
;
A
#
# COMPACT_ATOMS: atom_id res chain seq x y z
N ARG A 1 -11.23 -9.28 -15.60
CA ARG A 1 -10.53 -8.66 -14.45
C ARG A 1 -10.92 -9.43 -13.20
N ARG A 2 -9.96 -9.73 -12.31
CA ARG A 2 -10.22 -10.37 -11.02
C ARG A 2 -9.92 -9.36 -9.92
N PHE A 3 -10.71 -9.38 -8.85
CA PHE A 3 -10.45 -8.60 -7.65
C PHE A 3 -9.61 -9.44 -6.69
N PHE A 4 -8.58 -8.83 -6.11
CA PHE A 4 -7.77 -9.44 -5.06
C PHE A 4 -7.85 -8.55 -3.82
N VAL A 5 -8.21 -9.17 -2.70
CA VAL A 5 -8.26 -8.49 -1.41
C VAL A 5 -6.82 -8.23 -0.94
N LYS A 6 -6.53 -7.00 -0.55
CA LYS A 6 -5.28 -6.64 0.12
C LYS A 6 -5.41 -6.79 1.64
N LYS A 7 -4.28 -6.89 2.34
CA LYS A 7 -4.22 -7.04 3.80
C LYS A 7 -5.12 -6.04 4.54
N ILE A 8 -5.03 -4.76 4.21
CA ILE A 8 -5.89 -3.73 4.83
C ILE A 8 -7.39 -3.97 4.58
N GLY A 9 -7.75 -4.48 3.40
CA GLY A 9 -9.14 -4.82 3.09
C GLY A 9 -9.64 -5.98 3.93
N MET A 10 -8.80 -6.99 4.19
CA MET A 10 -9.13 -8.09 5.10
C MET A 10 -9.34 -7.58 6.52
N ILE A 11 -8.41 -6.78 7.05
CA ILE A 11 -8.52 -6.18 8.39
C ILE A 11 -9.83 -5.39 8.54
N VAL A 12 -10.14 -4.54 7.56
CA VAL A 12 -11.38 -3.75 7.58
C VAL A 12 -12.62 -4.66 7.53
N SER A 13 -12.63 -5.66 6.67
CA SER A 13 -13.75 -6.61 6.54
C SER A 13 -13.97 -7.36 7.85
N ASP A 14 -12.90 -7.89 8.45
CA ASP A 14 -12.97 -8.64 9.71
C ASP A 14 -13.51 -7.76 10.86
N ARG A 15 -13.06 -6.49 10.93
CA ARG A 15 -13.57 -5.52 11.91
C ARG A 15 -15.05 -5.22 11.72
N LEU A 16 -15.47 -5.02 10.47
CA LEU A 16 -16.89 -4.75 10.17
C LEU A 16 -17.76 -5.95 10.48
N VAL A 17 -17.36 -7.16 10.09
CA VAL A 17 -18.10 -8.38 10.40
C VAL A 17 -18.24 -8.61 11.91
N SER A 18 -17.19 -8.33 12.68
CA SER A 18 -17.22 -8.53 14.15
C SER A 18 -18.03 -7.47 14.90
N SER A 19 -18.19 -6.25 14.33
CA SER A 19 -18.81 -5.12 15.04
C SER A 19 -20.19 -4.76 14.49
N PHE A 20 -20.55 -5.21 13.28
CA PHE A 20 -21.78 -4.88 12.56
C PHE A 20 -22.28 -6.13 11.81
N ASP A 21 -22.42 -7.26 12.53
CA ASP A 21 -22.76 -8.57 11.94
C ASP A 21 -24.08 -8.55 11.18
N ASP A 22 -25.12 -7.91 11.71
CA ASP A 22 -26.42 -7.77 11.05
C ASP A 22 -26.34 -7.08 9.69
N ILE A 23 -25.56 -5.98 9.59
CA ILE A 23 -25.39 -5.22 8.35
C ILE A 23 -24.51 -5.99 7.35
N MET A 24 -23.57 -6.75 7.85
CA MET A 24 -22.64 -7.55 7.03
C MET A 24 -23.22 -8.91 6.64
N ASP A 25 -24.40 -9.27 7.13
CA ASP A 25 -25.11 -10.48 6.72
C ASP A 25 -25.57 -10.40 5.27
N TYR A 26 -25.41 -11.50 4.52
CA TYR A 26 -25.81 -11.55 3.09
C TYR A 26 -27.31 -11.31 2.86
N SER A 27 -28.14 -11.62 3.85
CA SER A 27 -29.59 -11.43 3.78
C SER A 27 -30.03 -9.99 4.07
N PHE A 28 -29.16 -9.17 4.67
CA PHE A 28 -29.50 -7.81 5.09
C PHE A 28 -30.05 -6.96 3.93
N THR A 29 -29.32 -6.89 2.82
CA THR A 29 -29.73 -6.10 1.65
C THR A 29 -31.06 -6.58 1.10
N ALA A 30 -31.27 -7.89 0.98
CA ALA A 30 -32.52 -8.46 0.48
C ALA A 30 -33.71 -8.17 1.42
N ASN A 31 -33.50 -8.27 2.74
CA ASN A 31 -34.54 -7.95 3.73
C ASN A 31 -34.90 -6.46 3.69
N PHE A 32 -33.88 -5.59 3.58
CA PHE A 32 -34.09 -4.15 3.52
C PHE A 32 -34.82 -3.73 2.23
N GLU A 33 -34.47 -4.33 1.08
CA GLU A 33 -35.18 -4.13 -0.19
C GLU A 33 -36.68 -4.54 -0.07
N ASN A 34 -36.96 -5.68 0.56
CA ASN A 34 -38.35 -6.11 0.81
C ASN A 34 -39.12 -5.09 1.66
N GLU A 35 -38.52 -4.49 2.67
CA GLU A 35 -39.16 -3.44 3.48
C GLU A 35 -39.36 -2.17 2.65
N LEU A 36 -38.46 -1.79 1.78
CA LEU A 36 -38.61 -0.66 0.87
C LEU A 36 -39.73 -0.89 -0.13
N ASP A 37 -39.92 -2.11 -0.65
CA ASP A 37 -41.02 -2.48 -1.53
C ASP A 37 -42.39 -2.35 -0.79
N ARG A 38 -42.44 -2.75 0.49
CA ARG A 38 -43.63 -2.57 1.32
C ARG A 38 -43.95 -1.08 1.60
N VAL A 39 -42.90 -0.25 1.73
CA VAL A 39 -43.06 1.22 1.79
C VAL A 39 -43.63 1.74 0.47
N ALA A 40 -43.09 1.28 -0.68
CA ALA A 40 -43.59 1.69 -2.00
C ALA A 40 -45.05 1.30 -2.24
N ASN A 41 -45.48 0.15 -1.69
CA ASN A 41 -46.86 -0.32 -1.73
C ASN A 41 -47.80 0.38 -0.71
N GLY A 42 -47.27 1.25 0.14
CA GLY A 42 -48.04 1.96 1.17
C GLY A 42 -48.37 1.13 2.41
N GLU A 43 -47.77 -0.06 2.59
CA GLU A 43 -47.94 -0.95 3.72
C GLU A 43 -47.18 -0.51 4.97
N LEU A 44 -46.02 0.15 4.76
CA LEU A 44 -45.16 0.67 5.82
C LEU A 44 -44.84 2.14 5.58
N LYS A 45 -44.57 2.85 6.68
CA LYS A 45 -44.05 4.21 6.60
C LYS A 45 -42.53 4.17 6.52
N TRP A 46 -41.93 4.85 5.55
CA TRP A 46 -40.50 4.90 5.37
C TRP A 46 -39.72 5.34 6.64
N LYS A 47 -40.36 6.22 7.43
CA LYS A 47 -39.75 6.72 8.67
C LYS A 47 -39.63 5.64 9.72
N ASP A 48 -40.65 4.77 9.88
CA ASP A 48 -40.62 3.69 10.86
C ASP A 48 -39.52 2.66 10.51
N VAL A 49 -39.32 2.39 9.21
CA VAL A 49 -38.27 1.53 8.72
C VAL A 49 -36.91 2.13 9.04
N LEU A 50 -36.68 3.42 8.76
CA LEU A 50 -35.41 4.09 9.05
C LEU A 50 -35.16 4.22 10.56
N ASP A 51 -36.16 4.54 11.36
CA ASP A 51 -36.04 4.68 12.81
C ASP A 51 -35.62 3.32 13.44
N SER A 52 -36.20 2.22 12.99
CA SER A 52 -35.87 0.86 13.43
C SER A 52 -34.42 0.51 13.08
N TYR A 53 -34.03 0.71 11.81
CA TYR A 53 -32.66 0.48 11.33
C TYR A 53 -31.63 1.34 12.07
N TYR A 54 -31.92 2.65 12.23
CA TYR A 54 -31.02 3.59 12.86
C TYR A 54 -30.81 3.28 14.35
N ALA A 55 -31.82 2.82 15.04
CA ALA A 55 -31.72 2.45 16.45
C ALA A 55 -30.73 1.25 16.65
N ALA A 56 -30.86 0.21 15.82
CA ALA A 56 -29.96 -0.94 15.85
C ALA A 56 -28.53 -0.52 15.49
N PHE A 57 -28.36 0.18 14.37
CA PHE A 57 -27.05 0.67 13.92
C PHE A 57 -26.36 1.57 14.97
N GLN A 58 -27.11 2.44 15.64
CA GLN A 58 -26.57 3.32 16.68
C GLN A 58 -26.05 2.52 17.88
N GLN A 59 -26.74 1.43 18.25
CA GLN A 59 -26.28 0.56 19.32
C GLN A 59 -24.98 -0.15 18.94
N ASP A 60 -24.90 -0.70 17.71
CA ASP A 60 -23.68 -1.33 17.22
C ASP A 60 -22.51 -0.35 17.11
N LEU A 61 -22.79 0.88 16.70
CA LEU A 61 -21.78 1.95 16.65
C LEU A 61 -21.23 2.29 18.04
N LEU A 62 -22.11 2.40 19.06
CA LEU A 62 -21.68 2.61 20.44
C LEU A 62 -20.85 1.45 20.96
N ASN A 63 -21.27 0.23 20.70
CA ASN A 63 -20.50 -0.97 21.05
C ASN A 63 -19.15 -1.00 20.37
N ALA A 64 -19.08 -0.66 19.05
CA ALA A 64 -17.83 -0.62 18.29
C ALA A 64 -16.87 0.47 18.76
N MET A 65 -17.38 1.55 19.37
CA MET A 65 -16.58 2.66 19.91
C MET A 65 -16.13 2.46 21.37
N ASP A 66 -16.56 1.39 22.02
CA ASP A 66 -16.13 1.07 23.39
C ASP A 66 -14.62 0.83 23.46
N GLU A 67 -13.94 1.41 24.46
CA GLU A 67 -12.48 1.37 24.56
C GLU A 67 -11.94 -0.02 24.97
N GLU A 68 -12.75 -0.84 25.66
CA GLU A 68 -12.31 -2.15 26.16
C GLU A 68 -12.76 -3.32 25.29
N THR A 69 -13.99 -3.24 24.78
CA THR A 69 -14.64 -4.35 24.07
C THR A 69 -14.99 -4.05 22.62
N GLY A 70 -14.75 -2.82 22.19
CA GLY A 70 -15.13 -2.34 20.86
C GLY A 70 -14.20 -2.79 19.73
N MET A 71 -14.30 -2.10 18.61
CA MET A 71 -13.53 -2.43 17.40
C MET A 71 -12.03 -2.29 17.67
N LEU A 72 -11.28 -3.37 17.46
CA LEU A 72 -9.83 -3.39 17.66
C LEU A 72 -9.12 -2.38 16.74
N PRO A 73 -8.26 -1.52 17.27
CA PRO A 73 -7.53 -0.54 16.47
C PRO A 73 -6.43 -1.20 15.62
N ASN A 74 -6.11 -0.60 14.49
CA ASN A 74 -4.98 -1.01 13.67
C ASN A 74 -3.68 -0.42 14.24
N LEU A 75 -3.20 -0.97 15.35
CA LEU A 75 -2.00 -0.49 16.03
C LEU A 75 -0.72 -0.95 15.31
N PRO A 76 0.31 -0.09 15.28
CA PRO A 76 1.61 -0.47 14.75
C PRO A 76 2.31 -1.45 15.68
N THR A 77 2.89 -2.53 15.11
CA THR A 77 3.69 -3.50 15.86
C THR A 77 5.14 -3.04 15.94
N LEU A 78 5.67 -2.86 17.15
CA LEU A 78 7.06 -2.48 17.35
C LEU A 78 8.00 -3.65 17.05
N THR A 79 9.04 -3.40 16.26
CA THR A 79 10.08 -4.38 15.94
C THR A 79 11.35 -4.16 16.74
N ASN A 80 12.29 -5.10 16.66
CA ASN A 80 13.65 -4.94 17.20
C ASN A 80 14.62 -4.23 16.21
N ILE A 81 14.18 -3.88 15.01
CA ILE A 81 14.98 -3.27 13.94
C ILE A 81 15.19 -1.78 14.22
N ASN A 82 16.44 -1.33 14.22
CA ASN A 82 16.75 0.09 14.39
C ASN A 82 16.38 0.90 13.14
N CYS A 83 15.87 2.12 13.33
CA CYS A 83 15.67 3.04 12.22
C CYS A 83 17.02 3.40 11.58
N PRO A 84 17.21 3.20 10.26
CA PRO A 84 18.49 3.49 9.60
C PRO A 84 18.81 4.98 9.54
N ASP A 85 17.80 5.82 9.66
CA ASP A 85 17.92 7.27 9.55
C ASP A 85 18.27 7.91 10.89
N CYS A 86 17.36 7.90 11.85
CA CYS A 86 17.60 8.53 13.16
C CYS A 86 18.46 7.68 14.11
N LYS A 87 18.56 6.35 13.90
CA LYS A 87 19.31 5.38 14.75
C LYS A 87 18.94 5.36 16.24
N LYS A 88 18.00 6.22 16.65
CA LYS A 88 17.51 6.37 18.03
C LYS A 88 16.28 5.53 18.32
N SER A 89 15.40 5.39 17.35
CA SER A 89 14.11 4.71 17.49
C SER A 89 14.09 3.40 16.71
N LYS A 90 13.20 2.49 17.10
CA LYS A 90 12.92 1.25 16.38
C LYS A 90 11.94 1.50 15.23
N LEU A 91 11.89 0.57 14.30
CA LEU A 91 10.87 0.52 13.26
C LEU A 91 9.61 -0.17 13.77
N THR A 92 8.46 0.24 13.24
CA THR A 92 7.15 -0.37 13.51
C THR A 92 6.56 -0.92 12.22
N ILE A 93 5.96 -2.12 12.29
CA ILE A 93 5.17 -2.69 11.21
C ILE A 93 3.83 -1.95 11.16
N ARG A 94 3.47 -1.44 9.99
CA ARG A 94 2.21 -0.71 9.76
C ARG A 94 1.51 -1.23 8.51
N ASN A 95 0.19 -1.27 8.55
CA ASN A 95 -0.66 -1.67 7.44
C ASN A 95 -1.28 -0.43 6.79
N ALA A 96 -1.18 -0.31 5.47
CA ALA A 96 -1.77 0.78 4.69
C ALA A 96 -2.41 0.26 3.39
N SER A 97 -3.10 1.14 2.67
CA SER A 97 -3.74 0.81 1.38
C SER A 97 -2.79 0.21 0.33
N ASN A 98 -1.51 0.54 0.41
CA ASN A 98 -0.47 0.03 -0.51
C ASN A 98 0.21 -1.26 -0.02
N GLY A 99 -0.16 -1.76 1.16
CA GLY A 99 0.42 -2.95 1.78
C GLY A 99 1.10 -2.67 3.12
N VAL A 100 1.90 -3.63 3.57
CA VAL A 100 2.68 -3.52 4.80
C VAL A 100 3.94 -2.68 4.54
N PHE A 101 4.29 -1.82 5.48
CA PHE A 101 5.53 -1.03 5.44
C PHE A 101 6.10 -0.87 6.85
N LEU A 102 7.37 -0.52 6.93
CA LEU A 102 7.99 -0.16 8.20
C LEU A 102 8.03 1.36 8.35
N GLY A 103 7.60 1.86 9.51
CA GLY A 103 7.68 3.27 9.86
C GLY A 103 8.48 3.47 11.14
N CYS A 104 9.23 4.56 11.24
CA CYS A 104 9.96 4.87 12.47
C CYS A 104 8.98 5.13 13.63
N ALA A 105 9.24 4.54 14.81
CA ALA A 105 8.47 4.82 16.02
C ALA A 105 8.58 6.29 16.46
N GLY A 106 9.68 6.95 16.11
CA GLY A 106 9.87 8.39 16.36
C GLY A 106 8.96 9.31 15.55
N TYR A 107 8.08 8.79 14.69
CA TYR A 107 7.10 9.59 13.95
C TYR A 107 6.13 10.37 14.86
N SER A 108 5.77 9.79 16.00
CA SER A 108 4.87 10.40 17.00
C SER A 108 5.56 11.40 17.92
N LEU A 109 6.88 11.55 17.86
CA LEU A 109 7.62 12.57 18.61
C LEU A 109 7.44 13.95 17.97
N LEU A 110 7.71 15.00 18.73
CA LEU A 110 7.56 16.39 18.28
C LEU A 110 8.92 17.05 18.05
N GLY A 111 8.94 18.07 17.19
CA GLY A 111 10.13 18.89 16.93
C GLY A 111 11.28 18.12 16.28
N ASP A 112 12.49 18.40 16.69
CA ASP A 112 13.73 17.85 16.12
C ASP A 112 13.93 16.34 16.38
N GLU A 113 13.15 15.76 17.27
CA GLU A 113 13.17 14.32 17.54
C GLU A 113 12.24 13.52 16.62
N GLN A 114 11.38 14.19 15.87
CA GLN A 114 10.47 13.54 14.94
C GLN A 114 11.25 12.92 13.77
N CYS A 115 11.04 11.61 13.54
CA CYS A 115 11.60 10.91 12.40
C CYS A 115 10.50 10.36 11.51
N LYS A 116 10.42 10.86 10.27
CA LYS A 116 9.40 10.47 9.28
C LYS A 116 9.84 9.32 8.36
N LYS A 117 10.93 8.63 8.71
CA LYS A 117 11.46 7.55 7.86
C LYS A 117 10.48 6.41 7.73
N THR A 118 10.25 5.99 6.49
CA THR A 118 9.48 4.80 6.13
C THR A 118 10.29 3.92 5.18
N LEU A 119 10.12 2.60 5.29
CA LEU A 119 10.67 1.61 4.38
C LEU A 119 9.52 0.83 3.78
N ASN A 120 9.40 0.85 2.46
CA ASN A 120 8.43 0.02 1.75
C ASN A 120 8.97 -1.40 1.65
N LEU A 121 8.13 -2.37 1.99
CA LEU A 121 8.44 -3.77 1.91
C LEU A 121 7.98 -4.36 0.58
N ILE A 122 8.76 -5.29 0.04
CA ILE A 122 8.42 -6.05 -1.17
C ILE A 122 7.87 -7.40 -0.71
N SER A 123 6.70 -7.80 -1.25
CA SER A 123 6.09 -9.08 -0.91
C SER A 123 7.04 -10.25 -1.15
N GLY A 124 7.05 -11.21 -0.24
CA GLY A 124 7.92 -12.39 -0.28
C GLY A 124 7.69 -13.31 -1.47
N ASP A 125 6.52 -13.25 -2.12
CA ASP A 125 6.28 -13.95 -3.38
C ASP A 125 7.20 -13.46 -4.50
N GLU A 126 7.77 -12.27 -4.34
CA GLU A 126 8.69 -11.64 -5.26
C GLU A 126 10.15 -11.67 -4.77
N ALA A 127 10.37 -11.98 -3.48
CA ALA A 127 11.68 -12.10 -2.85
C ALA A 127 12.09 -13.58 -2.80
N VAL A 128 13.07 -13.94 -3.61
CA VAL A 128 13.56 -15.33 -3.72
C VAL A 128 14.97 -15.43 -3.15
N SER A 129 15.28 -16.60 -2.57
CA SER A 129 16.65 -16.93 -2.18
C SER A 129 17.54 -16.99 -3.45
N ILE A 130 18.82 -16.69 -3.28
CA ILE A 130 19.81 -16.87 -4.37
C ILE A 130 20.04 -18.37 -4.62
N ASP A 131 19.82 -19.21 -3.62
CA ASP A 131 19.91 -20.67 -3.72
C ASP A 131 18.54 -21.30 -4.02
N ASP A 132 18.38 -21.86 -5.23
CA ASP A 132 17.12 -22.48 -5.69
C ASP A 132 16.71 -23.71 -4.86
N GLN A 133 17.64 -24.39 -4.15
CA GLN A 133 17.32 -25.56 -3.30
C GLN A 133 16.71 -25.12 -1.97
N GLU A 134 17.18 -24.03 -1.40
CA GLU A 134 16.59 -23.42 -0.20
C GLU A 134 15.19 -22.87 -0.47
N GLU A 135 14.97 -22.28 -1.65
CA GLU A 135 13.65 -21.77 -2.05
C GLU A 135 12.60 -22.89 -2.15
N ALA A 136 12.94 -24.06 -2.67
CA ALA A 136 12.05 -25.19 -2.78
C ALA A 136 11.61 -25.73 -1.40
N GLN A 137 12.51 -25.74 -0.41
CA GLN A 137 12.19 -26.09 0.97
C GLN A 137 11.33 -25.03 1.67
N ASN A 138 11.63 -23.74 1.47
CA ASN A 138 10.87 -22.64 2.05
C ASN A 138 9.44 -22.52 1.47
N LEU A 139 9.20 -22.95 0.23
CA LEU A 139 7.87 -23.05 -0.35
C LEU A 139 7.03 -24.19 0.27
N ILE A 140 7.67 -25.24 0.72
CA ILE A 140 7.01 -26.41 1.34
C ILE A 140 6.72 -26.16 2.83
N THR A 141 7.61 -25.47 3.54
CA THR A 141 7.46 -25.12 4.96
C THR A 141 7.17 -23.64 5.11
N LYS A 142 5.89 -23.26 5.03
CA LYS A 142 5.51 -21.89 5.42
C LYS A 142 5.90 -21.65 6.86
N HIS A 143 6.66 -20.57 7.10
CA HIS A 143 6.93 -20.13 8.47
C HIS A 143 5.61 -19.93 9.23
N ARG A 144 5.57 -20.46 10.45
CA ARG A 144 4.43 -20.29 11.34
C ARG A 144 4.77 -19.34 12.47
N CYS A 145 3.80 -18.54 12.84
CA CYS A 145 3.93 -17.61 13.94
C CYS A 145 4.12 -18.38 15.26
N SER A 146 5.19 -18.05 16.00
CA SER A 146 5.47 -18.66 17.31
C SER A 146 4.46 -18.33 18.40
N LYS A 147 3.61 -17.29 18.17
CA LYS A 147 2.60 -16.85 19.14
C LYS A 147 1.22 -17.45 18.92
N CYS A 148 0.78 -17.61 17.67
CA CYS A 148 -0.57 -18.04 17.35
C CYS A 148 -0.66 -19.21 16.33
N ASP A 149 0.48 -19.73 15.89
CA ASP A 149 0.61 -20.84 14.93
C ASP A 149 -0.02 -20.59 13.54
N LEU A 150 -0.44 -19.37 13.22
CA LEU A 150 -0.90 -19.01 11.88
C LEU A 150 0.29 -18.82 10.93
N SER A 151 0.03 -18.93 9.62
CA SER A 151 1.06 -18.69 8.61
C SER A 151 1.58 -17.25 8.69
N MET A 152 2.82 -17.03 8.25
CA MET A 152 3.42 -15.72 8.21
C MET A 152 3.51 -15.20 6.77
N ASP A 153 3.24 -13.91 6.59
CA ASP A 153 3.47 -13.20 5.33
C ASP A 153 4.95 -12.77 5.27
N ASN A 154 5.60 -12.97 4.13
CA ASN A 154 7.02 -12.70 3.96
C ASN A 154 7.24 -11.39 3.21
N TYR A 155 8.24 -10.62 3.61
CA TYR A 155 8.61 -9.36 2.97
C TYR A 155 10.12 -9.23 2.87
N LEU A 156 10.62 -8.76 1.73
CA LEU A 156 12.03 -8.40 1.59
C LEU A 156 12.29 -7.09 2.33
N LEU A 157 13.21 -7.11 3.28
CA LEU A 157 13.66 -5.93 4.00
C LEU A 157 14.86 -5.28 3.28
N ASP A 158 15.87 -6.08 2.99
CA ASP A 158 17.05 -5.74 2.20
C ASP A 158 17.67 -7.01 1.56
N GLU A 159 18.85 -6.90 0.96
CA GLU A 159 19.52 -8.02 0.28
C GLU A 159 19.92 -9.18 1.23
N ASN A 160 19.98 -8.92 2.53
CA ASN A 160 20.42 -9.87 3.54
C ASN A 160 19.31 -10.29 4.52
N HIS A 161 18.17 -9.59 4.51
CA HIS A 161 17.12 -9.82 5.51
C HIS A 161 15.74 -9.95 4.89
N LYS A 162 15.00 -10.97 5.30
CA LYS A 162 13.57 -11.14 5.09
C LYS A 162 12.82 -10.90 6.40
N LEU A 163 11.71 -10.18 6.35
CA LEU A 163 10.80 -9.98 7.47
C LEU A 163 9.59 -10.90 7.29
N HIS A 164 9.34 -11.73 8.29
CA HIS A 164 8.14 -12.54 8.39
C HIS A 164 7.18 -11.86 9.36
N VAL A 165 5.94 -11.62 8.95
CA VAL A 165 4.91 -10.99 9.76
C VAL A 165 3.73 -11.93 9.87
N CYS A 166 3.20 -12.12 11.07
CA CYS A 166 2.01 -12.94 11.27
C CYS A 166 0.86 -12.49 10.35
N SER A 167 0.19 -13.44 9.69
CA SER A 167 -0.96 -13.14 8.85
C SER A 167 -2.10 -12.48 9.62
N ASN A 168 -2.20 -12.71 10.94
CA ASN A 168 -3.15 -12.08 11.84
C ASN A 168 -2.66 -10.73 12.41
N ASN A 169 -1.58 -10.15 11.91
CA ASN A 169 -1.19 -8.80 12.32
C ASN A 169 -2.22 -7.77 11.79
N PRO A 170 -2.70 -6.82 12.59
CA PRO A 170 -2.16 -6.36 13.88
C PRO A 170 -2.67 -7.09 15.14
N ASP A 171 -3.60 -8.01 15.08
CA ASP A 171 -4.19 -8.68 16.26
C ASP A 171 -3.21 -9.66 16.91
N CYS A 172 -2.26 -10.16 16.13
CA CYS A 172 -1.10 -10.87 16.61
C CYS A 172 0.17 -10.07 16.22
N ASP A 173 0.96 -9.70 17.19
CA ASP A 173 2.22 -8.95 17.01
C ASP A 173 3.43 -9.87 16.69
N GLY A 174 3.19 -11.10 16.26
CA GLY A 174 4.23 -12.06 15.88
C GLY A 174 4.98 -11.61 14.63
N PHE A 175 6.30 -11.56 14.71
CA PHE A 175 7.19 -11.35 13.57
C PHE A 175 8.52 -12.06 13.80
N ASP A 176 9.27 -12.29 12.72
CA ASP A 176 10.62 -12.83 12.72
C ASP A 176 11.47 -12.19 11.62
N VAL A 177 12.78 -12.19 11.76
CA VAL A 177 13.72 -11.67 10.76
C VAL A 177 14.68 -12.79 10.38
N GLU A 178 14.57 -13.24 9.13
CA GLU A 178 15.45 -14.26 8.54
C GLU A 178 16.68 -13.58 7.92
N GLU A 179 17.87 -14.04 8.28
CA GLU A 179 19.14 -13.64 7.67
C GLU A 179 19.52 -14.58 6.53
N GLY A 180 19.92 -14.03 5.40
CA GLY A 180 20.28 -14.80 4.22
C GLY A 180 20.74 -13.93 3.07
N ALA A 181 20.80 -14.48 1.86
CA ALA A 181 21.04 -13.72 0.64
C ALA A 181 19.80 -13.79 -0.25
N PHE A 182 19.15 -12.66 -0.44
CA PHE A 182 17.86 -12.57 -1.12
C PHE A 182 17.93 -11.66 -2.35
N LYS A 183 17.14 -11.98 -3.38
CA LYS A 183 16.95 -11.16 -4.57
C LYS A 183 15.46 -11.04 -4.92
N ILE A 184 15.13 -10.07 -5.74
CA ILE A 184 13.76 -9.91 -6.26
C ILE A 184 13.63 -10.76 -7.52
N ARG A 185 12.61 -11.62 -7.56
CA ARG A 185 12.33 -12.47 -8.72
C ARG A 185 12.20 -11.62 -9.99
N GLY A 186 12.96 -11.98 -11.02
CA GLY A 186 12.97 -11.28 -12.30
C GLY A 186 13.72 -9.95 -12.30
N TYR A 187 14.55 -9.68 -11.28
CA TYR A 187 15.43 -8.54 -11.23
C TYR A 187 16.83 -8.96 -10.77
N ASP A 188 17.72 -9.12 -11.73
CA ASP A 188 19.14 -9.44 -11.49
C ASP A 188 20.05 -8.21 -11.72
N GLY A 189 19.45 -7.03 -11.70
CA GLY A 189 20.15 -5.80 -12.05
C GLY A 189 20.94 -5.17 -10.92
N PRO A 190 21.91 -4.32 -11.27
CA PRO A 190 22.69 -3.55 -10.31
C PRO A 190 21.84 -2.47 -9.63
N THR A 191 22.33 -1.99 -8.48
CA THR A 191 21.81 -0.76 -7.86
C THR A 191 21.79 0.38 -8.88
N LEU A 192 20.64 1.00 -9.06
CA LEU A 192 20.43 2.04 -10.03
C LEU A 192 20.78 3.41 -9.43
N SER A 193 21.65 4.15 -10.08
CA SER A 193 21.94 5.54 -9.69
C SER A 193 20.89 6.50 -10.25
N CYS A 194 20.48 7.47 -9.45
CA CYS A 194 19.53 8.50 -9.86
C CYS A 194 20.16 9.42 -10.90
N HIS A 195 19.52 9.56 -12.05
CA HIS A 195 20.01 10.40 -13.15
C HIS A 195 19.97 11.91 -12.85
N LYS A 196 19.23 12.35 -11.81
CA LYS A 196 19.15 13.75 -11.40
C LYS A 196 20.18 14.14 -10.35
N CYS A 197 20.40 13.31 -9.33
CA CYS A 197 21.23 13.65 -8.19
C CYS A 197 22.38 12.68 -7.91
N GLY A 198 22.50 11.59 -8.68
CA GLY A 198 23.53 10.57 -8.49
C GLY A 198 23.34 9.64 -7.29
N SER A 199 22.37 9.92 -6.39
CA SER A 199 22.10 9.06 -5.23
C SER A 199 21.56 7.71 -5.67
N GLU A 200 21.68 6.71 -4.81
CA GLU A 200 21.14 5.37 -5.02
C GLU A 200 19.61 5.40 -5.16
N MET A 201 19.06 4.54 -6.02
CA MET A 201 17.63 4.34 -6.18
C MET A 201 17.24 2.97 -5.64
N GLN A 202 16.23 2.94 -4.76
CA GLN A 202 15.68 1.72 -4.20
C GLN A 202 14.42 1.27 -4.96
N LEU A 203 14.29 -0.03 -5.20
CA LEU A 203 13.08 -0.61 -5.78
C LEU A 203 11.92 -0.52 -4.76
N LYS A 204 10.79 0.02 -5.21
CA LYS A 204 9.59 0.24 -4.41
C LYS A 204 8.37 -0.31 -5.17
N THR A 205 7.34 -0.72 -4.43
CA THR A 205 6.05 -1.11 -5.01
C THR A 205 5.05 0.02 -4.87
N GLY A 206 4.43 0.42 -5.98
CA GLY A 206 3.42 1.47 -6.04
C GLY A 206 2.10 0.99 -6.65
N ARG A 207 1.12 1.89 -6.72
CA ARG A 207 -0.20 1.62 -7.30
C ARG A 207 -0.14 1.07 -8.73
N PHE A 208 0.85 1.47 -9.51
CA PHE A 208 1.01 1.10 -10.92
C PHE A 208 2.08 0.02 -11.17
N GLY A 209 2.57 -0.63 -10.11
CA GLY A 209 3.60 -1.65 -10.18
C GLY A 209 4.92 -1.22 -9.53
N LYS A 210 5.98 -1.97 -9.79
CA LYS A 210 7.31 -1.71 -9.24
C LYS A 210 7.98 -0.51 -9.91
N TYR A 211 8.71 0.27 -9.13
CA TYR A 211 9.47 1.41 -9.60
C TYR A 211 10.69 1.67 -8.71
N PHE A 212 11.72 2.26 -9.28
CA PHE A 212 12.85 2.76 -8.53
C PHE A 212 12.55 4.17 -8.00
N GLY A 213 12.70 4.39 -6.71
CA GLY A 213 12.60 5.69 -6.08
C GLY A 213 13.95 6.15 -5.57
N CYS A 214 14.31 7.41 -5.83
CA CYS A 214 15.55 7.99 -5.31
C CYS A 214 15.52 8.00 -3.77
N MET A 215 16.65 7.65 -3.14
CA MET A 215 16.81 7.64 -1.69
C MET A 215 17.06 9.04 -1.11
N ASN A 216 17.37 10.02 -1.95
CA ASN A 216 17.48 11.42 -1.54
C ASN A 216 16.07 12.04 -1.47
N ASP A 217 15.62 12.35 -0.26
CA ASP A 217 14.27 12.89 0.02
C ASP A 217 13.98 14.22 -0.71
N ASN A 218 15.02 14.99 -1.03
CA ASN A 218 14.89 16.24 -1.78
C ASN A 218 14.81 16.05 -3.31
N CYS A 219 15.02 14.82 -3.81
CA CYS A 219 15.08 14.59 -5.26
C CYS A 219 13.74 14.15 -5.85
N GLY A 220 12.99 13.28 -5.19
CA GLY A 220 11.68 12.78 -5.62
C GLY A 220 11.64 12.04 -6.98
N THR A 221 12.80 11.75 -7.58
CA THR A 221 12.89 11.12 -8.90
C THR A 221 12.49 9.64 -8.82
N THR A 222 11.69 9.20 -9.79
CA THR A 222 11.26 7.79 -9.88
C THR A 222 11.46 7.23 -11.30
N ARG A 223 11.70 5.92 -11.42
CA ARG A 223 11.75 5.19 -12.68
C ARG A 223 10.97 3.88 -12.55
N ALA A 224 9.99 3.66 -13.43
CA ALA A 224 9.22 2.42 -13.42
C ALA A 224 10.09 1.22 -13.83
N LEU A 225 9.83 0.05 -13.24
CA LEU A 225 10.38 -1.23 -13.68
C LEU A 225 9.49 -1.78 -14.79
N GLN A 226 10.08 -2.17 -15.91
CA GLN A 226 9.38 -2.83 -17.02
C GLN A 226 9.16 -4.31 -16.72
N ARG A 227 8.27 -4.97 -17.50
CA ARG A 227 7.98 -6.40 -17.34
C ARG A 227 9.17 -7.32 -17.66
N ASN A 228 10.13 -6.83 -18.44
CA ASN A 228 11.38 -7.54 -18.77
C ASN A 228 12.45 -7.44 -17.67
N GLY A 229 12.13 -6.80 -16.51
CA GLY A 229 13.09 -6.59 -15.42
C GLY A 229 14.03 -5.40 -15.59
N GLU A 230 13.89 -4.62 -16.68
CA GLU A 230 14.73 -3.44 -16.92
C GLU A 230 14.07 -2.16 -16.41
N PRO A 231 14.86 -1.19 -15.92
CA PRO A 231 14.34 0.14 -15.62
C PRO A 231 13.84 0.83 -16.89
N LYS A 232 12.66 1.47 -16.84
CA LYS A 232 12.17 2.27 -17.96
C LYS A 232 13.23 3.31 -18.36
N PRO A 233 13.44 3.58 -19.65
CA PRO A 233 14.38 4.62 -20.10
C PRO A 233 14.13 5.95 -19.39
N ILE A 234 15.21 6.74 -19.25
CA ILE A 234 15.10 8.08 -18.67
C ILE A 234 14.23 8.91 -19.61
N VAL A 235 13.10 9.40 -19.08
CA VAL A 235 12.23 10.32 -19.82
C VAL A 235 12.97 11.66 -19.89
N MET A 236 13.23 12.13 -21.08
CA MET A 236 13.82 13.46 -21.28
C MET A 236 12.88 14.52 -20.69
N GLU A 237 13.47 15.55 -20.08
CA GLU A 237 12.67 16.69 -19.63
C GLU A 237 11.99 17.33 -20.84
N PRO A 238 10.72 17.78 -20.67
CA PRO A 238 10.00 18.41 -21.78
C PRO A 238 10.79 19.61 -22.32
N ILE A 239 11.06 19.64 -23.61
CA ILE A 239 11.76 20.75 -24.25
C ILE A 239 10.73 21.85 -24.51
N VAL A 240 10.99 23.04 -23.98
CA VAL A 240 10.16 24.22 -24.26
C VAL A 240 10.37 24.60 -25.74
N THR A 241 9.28 24.70 -26.49
CA THR A 241 9.33 25.14 -27.88
C THR A 241 8.82 26.59 -28.00
N GLU A 242 9.21 27.29 -29.07
CA GLU A 242 8.68 28.62 -29.41
C GLU A 242 7.34 28.53 -30.17
N ILE A 243 6.80 27.32 -30.33
CA ILE A 243 5.57 27.09 -31.09
C ILE A 243 4.37 27.43 -30.19
N ALA A 244 3.62 28.48 -30.58
CA ALA A 244 2.41 28.86 -29.86
C ALA A 244 1.28 27.86 -30.04
N CYS A 245 0.49 27.63 -28.97
CA CYS A 245 -0.75 26.89 -29.04
C CYS A 245 -1.79 27.57 -29.90
N ILE A 246 -2.66 26.82 -30.60
CA ILE A 246 -3.61 27.36 -31.55
C ILE A 246 -4.80 28.03 -30.86
N LYS A 247 -5.25 27.45 -29.75
CA LYS A 247 -6.50 27.87 -29.08
C LYS A 247 -6.29 28.73 -27.85
N PHE A 248 -5.06 28.78 -27.33
CA PHE A 248 -4.75 29.46 -26.06
C PHE A 248 -3.42 30.19 -26.17
N GLU A 249 -3.28 31.26 -25.42
CA GLU A 249 -2.02 32.00 -25.26
C GLU A 249 -1.04 31.18 -24.41
N ASP A 250 -0.42 30.17 -25.01
CA ASP A 250 0.48 29.20 -24.38
C ASP A 250 1.46 28.66 -25.43
N PHE A 251 2.50 27.94 -24.99
CA PHE A 251 3.48 27.33 -25.88
C PHE A 251 3.42 25.81 -25.75
N TYR A 252 3.79 25.10 -26.82
CA TYR A 252 3.96 23.67 -26.78
C TYR A 252 5.28 23.29 -26.13
N LEU A 253 5.22 22.21 -25.36
CA LEU A 253 6.35 21.44 -24.90
C LEU A 253 6.49 20.19 -25.74
N LEU A 254 7.68 19.90 -26.24
CA LEU A 254 7.99 18.63 -26.87
C LEU A 254 8.17 17.59 -25.76
N ARG A 255 7.36 16.56 -25.80
CA ARG A 255 7.35 15.43 -24.84
C ARG A 255 7.55 14.12 -25.56
N ASP A 256 8.15 13.18 -24.85
CA ASP A 256 8.28 11.79 -25.29
C ASP A 256 7.22 10.91 -24.60
N SER A 257 6.66 9.97 -25.35
CA SER A 257 5.70 8.98 -24.85
C SER A 257 5.98 7.61 -25.46
N MET A 258 5.29 6.59 -24.95
CA MET A 258 5.37 5.23 -25.54
C MET A 258 4.93 5.15 -27.02
N LYS A 259 4.24 6.16 -27.52
CA LYS A 259 3.81 6.27 -28.92
C LYS A 259 4.71 7.16 -29.78
N GLY A 260 5.78 7.71 -29.21
CA GLY A 260 6.71 8.64 -29.83
C GLY A 260 6.61 10.07 -29.31
N LEU A 261 7.30 10.97 -29.99
CA LEU A 261 7.34 12.39 -29.66
C LEU A 261 6.00 13.07 -30.00
N PHE A 262 5.56 13.94 -29.11
CA PHE A 262 4.36 14.74 -29.31
C PHE A 262 4.49 16.13 -28.66
N LEU A 263 3.68 17.05 -29.12
CA LEU A 263 3.59 18.40 -28.55
C LEU A 263 2.40 18.49 -27.58
N ALA A 264 2.64 18.98 -26.39
CA ALA A 264 1.59 19.24 -25.39
C ALA A 264 1.71 20.65 -24.86
N ALA A 265 0.57 21.29 -24.62
CA ALA A 265 0.55 22.65 -24.04
C ALA A 265 1.27 22.72 -22.69
N SER A 266 2.02 23.79 -22.43
CA SER A 266 2.83 23.96 -21.21
C SER A 266 1.95 24.04 -19.96
N LYS A 267 0.76 24.59 -20.07
CA LYS A 267 -0.21 24.75 -18.96
C LYS A 267 -1.16 23.56 -18.78
N TYR A 268 -0.80 22.35 -19.26
CA TYR A 268 -1.57 21.16 -18.94
C TYR A 268 -1.69 20.97 -17.41
N PRO A 269 -2.85 20.60 -16.83
CA PRO A 269 -4.11 20.15 -17.48
C PRO A 269 -5.10 21.29 -17.81
N LYS A 270 -4.79 22.54 -17.54
CA LYS A 270 -5.69 23.66 -17.86
C LYS A 270 -5.89 23.81 -19.37
N ASN A 271 -4.80 23.73 -20.11
CA ASN A 271 -4.83 23.62 -21.57
C ASN A 271 -4.49 22.18 -21.97
N ARG A 272 -5.41 21.48 -22.65
CA ARG A 272 -5.26 20.08 -23.08
C ARG A 272 -4.89 19.94 -24.54
N GLU A 273 -4.43 20.98 -25.18
CA GLU A 273 -4.07 20.97 -26.59
C GLU A 273 -2.81 20.12 -26.80
N THR A 274 -2.88 19.18 -27.76
CA THR A 274 -1.78 18.27 -28.14
C THR A 274 -1.70 18.15 -29.65
N ARG A 275 -0.52 17.90 -30.18
CA ARG A 275 -0.23 17.62 -31.58
C ARG A 275 0.76 16.48 -31.75
#